data_83fc1598dace00a91352bef32effe67d
#
_entry.id   83fc1598dace00a91352bef32effe67d
#
_cell.length_a   1.000
_cell.length_b   1.000
_cell.length_c   1.000
_cell.angle_alpha   90.00
_cell.angle_beta   90.00
_cell.angle_gamma   90.00
#
_symmetry.space_group_name_H-M   'P 1'
#
loop_
_entity.id
_entity.type
_entity.pdbx_description
1 polymer ?
#
loop_
_entity_poly.entity_id
_entity_poly.type
_entity_poly.pdbx_seq_one_letter_code
_entity_poly.pdbx_strand_id
1 'polypeptide(L)'
;MLPPESRCHYAKIFPKAGIGGSEFPYVLAGMIDAWGGQCVDYPERRHCCGFGFRNYLVQANRGYSVANSHKKLESMAPYKPDFIVANCPGCAMFLDKWQYTIAEMEGVTYGQDGRGIPVLTYEEMAGLVLGYDPWELGMQMHQVDVEPLLEKMGIDYDPAAKYLGRHGKFIGKPAPSAVNCGVQDMIYNIKAQ
;
A
#
# COMPACT_ATOMS: atom_id res chain seq x y z
N MET A 1 14.53 -3.08 -18.13
CA MET A 1 14.46 -4.33 -17.34
C MET A 1 15.21 -4.07 -16.04
N LEU A 2 14.53 -4.06 -14.89
CA LEU A 2 15.22 -3.94 -13.60
C LEU A 2 16.10 -5.17 -13.41
N PRO A 3 17.31 -5.02 -12.89
CA PRO A 3 18.16 -6.16 -12.61
C PRO A 3 17.44 -7.09 -11.61
N PRO A 4 17.63 -8.41 -11.71
CA PRO A 4 17.01 -9.40 -10.84
C PRO A 4 17.27 -9.17 -9.34
N GLU A 5 18.15 -8.23 -9.01
CA GLU A 5 18.57 -7.83 -7.67
C GLU A 5 17.55 -6.96 -6.91
N SER A 6 16.53 -6.43 -7.58
CA SER A 6 15.46 -5.63 -6.95
C SER A 6 14.37 -6.48 -6.27
N ARG A 7 14.53 -7.80 -6.26
CA ARG A 7 13.59 -8.72 -5.62
C ARG A 7 13.81 -8.74 -4.12
N CYS A 8 12.76 -8.63 -3.37
CA CYS A 8 12.63 -8.62 -1.92
C CYS A 8 13.95 -8.60 -1.11
N HIS A 9 14.37 -7.43 -0.65
CA HIS A 9 15.60 -7.23 0.15
C HIS A 9 15.66 -8.14 1.38
N TYR A 10 14.53 -8.41 2.00
CA TYR A 10 14.45 -9.17 3.24
C TYR A 10 14.87 -10.64 3.05
N ALA A 11 14.44 -11.26 1.96
CA ALA A 11 14.81 -12.65 1.67
C ALA A 11 16.29 -12.83 1.27
N LYS A 12 16.94 -11.76 0.79
CA LYS A 12 18.40 -11.76 0.53
C LYS A 12 19.23 -11.68 1.82
N ILE A 13 18.72 -10.96 2.83
CA ILE A 13 19.42 -10.77 4.11
C ILE A 13 19.38 -12.04 4.98
N PHE A 14 18.29 -12.82 4.88
CA PHE A 14 18.06 -14.00 5.70
C PHE A 14 17.80 -15.29 4.90
N PRO A 15 18.68 -15.68 3.99
CA PRO A 15 18.45 -16.84 3.13
C PRO A 15 18.35 -18.17 3.89
N LYS A 16 18.85 -18.23 5.13
CA LYS A 16 18.83 -19.43 5.99
C LYS A 16 17.69 -19.46 7.01
N ALA A 17 16.88 -18.42 7.06
CA ALA A 17 15.81 -18.32 8.07
C ALA A 17 14.55 -19.15 7.76
N GLY A 18 14.54 -19.93 6.69
CA GLY A 18 13.38 -20.76 6.31
C GLY A 18 12.15 -20.00 5.86
N ILE A 19 12.27 -18.68 5.61
CA ILE A 19 11.17 -17.79 5.22
C ILE A 19 10.91 -17.77 3.70
N GLY A 20 11.31 -18.79 3.00
CA GLY A 20 11.27 -18.86 1.55
C GLY A 20 12.51 -18.25 0.88
N GLY A 21 12.75 -18.60 -0.36
CA GLY A 21 13.83 -18.03 -1.16
C GLY A 21 13.51 -16.60 -1.60
N SER A 22 14.55 -15.84 -1.96
CA SER A 22 14.38 -14.47 -2.49
C SER A 22 13.51 -14.42 -3.76
N GLU A 23 13.42 -15.54 -4.46
CA GLU A 23 12.63 -15.65 -5.69
C GLU A 23 11.17 -16.03 -5.42
N PHE A 24 10.90 -16.75 -4.35
CA PHE A 24 9.59 -17.26 -3.99
C PHE A 24 9.26 -16.99 -2.51
N PRO A 25 9.14 -15.71 -2.10
CA PRO A 25 8.74 -15.38 -0.74
C PRO A 25 7.26 -15.71 -0.55
N TYR A 26 6.96 -16.77 0.17
CA TYR A 26 5.58 -17.24 0.40
C TYR A 26 5.09 -17.03 1.83
N VAL A 27 5.90 -16.48 2.73
CA VAL A 27 5.50 -16.25 4.12
C VAL A 27 4.30 -15.33 4.20
N LEU A 28 4.33 -14.19 3.49
CA LEU A 28 3.20 -13.26 3.47
C LEU A 28 1.94 -13.91 2.89
N ALA A 29 2.07 -14.69 1.83
CA ALA A 29 0.95 -15.43 1.26
C ALA A 29 0.36 -16.41 2.28
N GLY A 30 1.21 -17.20 2.94
CA GLY A 30 0.76 -18.13 3.99
C GLY A 30 0.09 -17.46 5.18
N MET A 31 0.49 -16.24 5.53
CA MET A 31 -0.18 -15.44 6.56
C MET A 31 -1.58 -14.99 6.09
N ILE A 32 -1.69 -14.49 4.87
CA ILE A 32 -2.98 -14.10 4.30
C ILE A 32 -3.93 -15.30 4.25
N ASP A 33 -3.44 -16.46 3.80
CA ASP A 33 -4.23 -17.70 3.77
C ASP A 33 -4.67 -18.11 5.19
N ALA A 34 -3.79 -18.01 6.18
CA ALA A 34 -4.11 -18.31 7.59
C ALA A 34 -5.14 -17.34 8.18
N TRP A 35 -5.27 -16.13 7.67
CA TRP A 35 -6.27 -15.14 8.04
C TRP A 35 -7.58 -15.29 7.27
N GLY A 36 -7.71 -16.32 6.43
CA GLY A 36 -8.91 -16.61 5.65
C GLY A 36 -8.98 -15.86 4.31
N GLY A 37 -7.93 -15.17 3.92
CA GLY A 37 -7.81 -14.57 2.60
C GLY A 37 -7.37 -15.58 1.55
N GLN A 38 -7.38 -15.18 0.30
CA GLN A 38 -6.86 -15.95 -0.82
C GLN A 38 -5.85 -15.13 -1.60
N CYS A 39 -4.61 -15.63 -1.69
CA CYS A 39 -3.60 -14.98 -2.49
C CYS A 39 -3.77 -15.26 -3.97
N VAL A 40 -3.80 -14.20 -4.77
CA VAL A 40 -3.82 -14.29 -6.23
C VAL A 40 -2.39 -14.33 -6.75
N ASP A 41 -2.11 -15.25 -7.66
CA ASP A 41 -0.85 -15.26 -8.40
C ASP A 41 -1.04 -14.56 -9.75
N TYR A 42 -0.20 -13.54 -10.00
CA TYR A 42 -0.24 -12.74 -11.22
C TYR A 42 1.21 -12.48 -11.71
N PRO A 43 1.42 -12.22 -13.02
CA PRO A 43 2.76 -12.18 -13.61
C PRO A 43 3.75 -11.26 -12.91
N GLU A 44 3.33 -10.04 -12.57
CA GLU A 44 4.20 -9.02 -11.96
C GLU A 44 4.17 -9.03 -10.42
N ARG A 45 3.66 -10.10 -9.79
CA ARG A 45 3.55 -10.20 -8.33
C ARG A 45 4.87 -9.90 -7.61
N ARG A 46 5.98 -10.34 -8.17
CA ARG A 46 7.33 -10.19 -7.59
C ARG A 46 8.09 -9.00 -8.15
N HIS A 47 7.47 -8.23 -9.05
CA HIS A 47 8.08 -7.04 -9.62
C HIS A 47 8.15 -5.92 -8.59
N CYS A 48 9.23 -5.13 -8.63
CA CYS A 48 9.36 -3.97 -7.76
C CYS A 48 8.34 -2.89 -8.14
N CYS A 49 7.71 -2.24 -7.14
CA CYS A 49 6.81 -1.11 -7.39
C CYS A 49 7.53 0.15 -7.89
N GLY A 50 8.85 0.14 -7.91
CA GLY A 50 9.66 1.30 -8.35
C GLY A 50 9.96 2.31 -7.24
N PHE A 51 9.60 2.04 -5.97
CA PHE A 51 9.84 2.98 -4.88
C PHE A 51 11.28 3.47 -4.87
N GLY A 52 12.27 2.69 -4.69
CA GLY A 52 13.67 3.10 -4.54
C GLY A 52 13.82 4.53 -4.01
N PHE A 53 14.46 4.72 -2.87
CA PHE A 53 14.57 6.05 -2.23
C PHE A 53 15.03 7.15 -3.20
N ARG A 54 15.97 6.81 -4.08
CA ARG A 54 16.45 7.72 -5.13
C ARG A 54 15.36 8.09 -6.14
N ASN A 55 14.50 7.16 -6.51
CA ASN A 55 13.41 7.41 -7.45
C ASN A 55 12.34 8.34 -6.88
N TYR A 56 12.18 8.32 -5.56
CA TYR A 56 11.26 9.21 -4.88
C TYR A 56 11.81 10.63 -4.73
N LEU A 57 13.05 10.78 -4.30
CA LEU A 57 13.67 12.08 -4.05
C LEU A 57 14.02 12.83 -5.33
N VAL A 58 14.44 12.12 -6.38
CA VAL A 58 14.81 12.74 -7.66
C VAL A 58 13.57 12.85 -8.55
N GLN A 59 13.10 14.08 -8.77
CA GLN A 59 11.88 14.34 -9.56
C GLN A 59 11.93 13.70 -10.95
N ALA A 60 13.08 13.72 -11.62
CA ALA A 60 13.26 13.11 -12.94
C ALA A 60 12.99 11.59 -12.96
N ASN A 61 13.10 10.91 -11.82
CA ASN A 61 12.92 9.47 -11.71
C ASN A 61 11.47 9.07 -11.33
N ARG A 62 10.61 10.02 -11.00
CA ARG A 62 9.23 9.73 -10.56
C ARG A 62 8.42 9.03 -11.65
N GLY A 63 8.55 9.44 -12.88
CA GLY A 63 7.90 8.79 -14.02
C GLY A 63 8.22 7.30 -14.13
N TYR A 64 9.46 6.92 -13.83
CA TYR A 64 9.86 5.52 -13.76
C TYR A 64 9.14 4.76 -12.63
N SER A 65 8.97 5.39 -11.48
CA SER A 65 8.24 4.80 -10.36
C SER A 65 6.75 4.62 -10.67
N VAL A 66 6.12 5.62 -11.27
CA VAL A 66 4.72 5.54 -11.72
C VAL A 66 4.56 4.41 -12.72
N ALA A 67 5.42 4.33 -13.74
CA ALA A 67 5.35 3.29 -14.77
C ALA A 67 5.50 1.87 -14.21
N ASN A 68 6.37 1.66 -13.20
CA ASN A 68 6.50 0.35 -12.55
C ASN A 68 5.28 -0.01 -11.71
N SER A 69 4.71 0.95 -10.99
CA SER A 69 3.47 0.74 -10.24
C SER A 69 2.30 0.47 -11.20
N HIS A 70 2.18 1.26 -12.30
CA HIS A 70 1.18 1.04 -13.34
C HIS A 70 1.24 -0.38 -13.90
N LYS A 71 2.42 -0.81 -14.36
CA LYS A 71 2.62 -2.17 -14.89
C LYS A 71 2.19 -3.25 -13.90
N LYS A 72 2.47 -3.05 -12.61
CA LYS A 72 2.07 -3.98 -11.56
C LYS A 72 0.57 -4.01 -11.35
N LEU A 73 -0.07 -2.84 -11.28
CA LEU A 73 -1.52 -2.70 -11.13
C LEU A 73 -2.26 -3.26 -12.34
N GLU A 74 -1.81 -2.95 -13.56
CA GLU A 74 -2.35 -3.49 -14.81
C GLU A 74 -2.28 -5.03 -14.85
N SER A 75 -1.15 -5.60 -14.41
CA SER A 75 -0.96 -7.05 -14.37
C SER A 75 -1.89 -7.77 -13.39
N MET A 76 -2.33 -7.10 -12.31
CA MET A 76 -3.25 -7.69 -11.33
C MET A 76 -4.72 -7.40 -11.62
N ALA A 77 -5.04 -6.37 -12.38
CA ALA A 77 -6.41 -5.93 -12.64
C ALA A 77 -7.34 -7.03 -13.20
N PRO A 78 -6.91 -7.93 -14.13
CA PRO A 78 -7.75 -9.02 -14.62
C PRO A 78 -8.27 -9.97 -13.54
N TYR A 79 -7.55 -10.07 -12.44
CA TYR A 79 -7.89 -10.96 -11.32
C TYR A 79 -8.85 -10.31 -10.31
N LYS A 80 -9.17 -9.03 -10.49
CA LYS A 80 -10.11 -8.27 -9.65
C LYS A 80 -9.84 -8.42 -8.15
N PRO A 81 -8.63 -8.13 -7.67
CA PRO A 81 -8.32 -8.25 -6.25
C PRO A 81 -9.16 -7.28 -5.42
N ASP A 82 -9.52 -7.70 -4.23
CA ASP A 82 -10.23 -6.86 -3.27
C ASP A 82 -9.30 -5.84 -2.62
N PHE A 83 -8.03 -6.22 -2.43
CA PHE A 83 -7.01 -5.38 -1.81
C PHE A 83 -5.60 -5.89 -2.15
N ILE A 84 -4.60 -5.07 -1.84
CA ILE A 84 -3.18 -5.39 -1.97
C ILE A 84 -2.57 -5.36 -0.57
N VAL A 85 -1.82 -6.40 -0.20
CA VAL A 85 -0.98 -6.39 1.01
C VAL A 85 0.47 -6.22 0.61
N ALA A 86 1.12 -5.22 1.16
CA ALA A 86 2.51 -4.93 0.91
C ALA A 86 3.35 -5.10 2.19
N ASN A 87 4.47 -5.82 2.05
CA ASN A 87 5.44 -5.99 3.14
C ASN A 87 6.38 -4.78 3.31
N CYS A 88 6.48 -3.95 2.30
CA CYS A 88 7.32 -2.76 2.31
C CYS A 88 6.44 -1.51 2.39
N PRO A 89 6.63 -0.63 3.40
CA PRO A 89 5.83 0.58 3.53
C PRO A 89 5.97 1.51 2.31
N GLY A 90 7.14 1.53 1.66
CA GLY A 90 7.32 2.26 0.41
C GLY A 90 6.48 1.71 -0.74
N CYS A 91 6.30 0.38 -0.80
CA CYS A 91 5.41 -0.23 -1.79
C CYS A 91 3.94 0.10 -1.47
N ALA A 92 3.54 0.04 -0.20
CA ALA A 92 2.19 0.40 0.21
C ALA A 92 1.89 1.84 -0.19
N MET A 93 2.71 2.79 0.22
CA MET A 93 2.55 4.21 -0.10
C MET A 93 2.49 4.47 -1.61
N PHE A 94 3.33 3.80 -2.41
CA PHE A 94 3.39 4.07 -3.85
C PHE A 94 2.24 3.42 -4.61
N LEU A 95 1.88 2.19 -4.29
CA LEU A 95 0.74 1.54 -4.92
C LEU A 95 -0.58 2.23 -4.54
N ASP A 96 -0.67 2.77 -3.34
CA ASP A 96 -1.80 3.58 -2.92
C ASP A 96 -1.86 4.91 -3.71
N LYS A 97 -0.80 5.70 -3.64
CA LYS A 97 -0.73 7.04 -4.22
C LYS A 97 -0.78 7.04 -5.75
N TRP A 98 -0.03 6.16 -6.41
CA TRP A 98 0.12 6.22 -7.86
C TRP A 98 -1.14 5.81 -8.62
N GLN A 99 -2.11 5.14 -7.99
CA GLN A 99 -3.41 4.88 -8.62
C GLN A 99 -4.11 6.20 -9.00
N TYR A 100 -4.10 7.19 -8.12
CA TYR A 100 -4.61 8.53 -8.43
C TYR A 100 -3.82 9.22 -9.53
N THR A 101 -2.50 9.18 -9.44
CA THR A 101 -1.65 9.80 -10.46
C THR A 101 -1.84 9.18 -11.84
N ILE A 102 -1.99 7.86 -11.92
CA ILE A 102 -2.26 7.15 -13.17
C ILE A 102 -3.65 7.54 -13.71
N ALA A 103 -4.65 7.62 -12.84
CA ALA A 103 -5.98 8.05 -13.24
C ALA A 103 -5.99 9.48 -13.79
N GLU A 104 -5.27 10.40 -13.17
CA GLU A 104 -5.15 11.79 -13.65
C GLU A 104 -4.35 11.92 -14.96
N MET A 105 -3.30 11.13 -15.13
CA MET A 105 -2.41 11.25 -16.29
C MET A 105 -2.92 10.47 -17.50
N GLU A 106 -3.52 9.31 -17.29
CA GLU A 106 -3.80 8.33 -18.35
C GLU A 106 -5.30 7.98 -18.44
N GLY A 107 -6.12 8.44 -17.50
CA GLY A 107 -7.54 8.11 -17.42
C GLY A 107 -7.81 6.64 -17.06
N VAL A 108 -6.81 5.92 -16.55
CA VAL A 108 -6.92 4.51 -16.18
C VAL A 108 -7.24 4.40 -14.71
N THR A 109 -8.29 3.67 -14.37
CA THR A 109 -8.70 3.40 -12.99
C THR A 109 -8.64 1.91 -12.69
N TYR A 110 -8.44 1.58 -11.43
CA TYR A 110 -8.36 0.21 -10.93
C TYR A 110 -9.47 -0.08 -9.93
N GLY A 111 -9.53 -1.32 -9.45
CA GLY A 111 -10.58 -1.77 -8.55
C GLY A 111 -11.87 -2.18 -9.27
N GLN A 112 -12.76 -2.84 -8.56
CA GLN A 112 -13.98 -3.39 -9.16
C GLN A 112 -14.98 -2.31 -9.62
N ASP A 113 -14.92 -1.16 -8.98
CA ASP A 113 -15.80 -0.01 -9.21
C ASP A 113 -15.06 1.24 -9.73
N GLY A 114 -13.77 1.10 -10.06
CA GLY A 114 -12.94 2.20 -10.55
C GLY A 114 -12.44 3.17 -9.48
N ARG A 115 -12.72 2.91 -8.19
CA ARG A 115 -12.26 3.75 -7.07
C ARG A 115 -10.84 3.46 -6.59
N GLY A 116 -10.20 2.49 -7.18
CA GLY A 116 -8.88 2.01 -6.81
C GLY A 116 -8.94 0.66 -6.09
N ILE A 117 -7.77 0.06 -5.89
CA ILE A 117 -7.61 -1.15 -5.11
C ILE A 117 -6.99 -0.72 -3.78
N PRO A 118 -7.66 -0.92 -2.64
CA PRO A 118 -7.11 -0.61 -1.31
C PRO A 118 -5.75 -1.27 -1.11
N VAL A 119 -4.79 -0.53 -0.57
CA VAL A 119 -3.43 -1.03 -0.34
C VAL A 119 -3.13 -0.95 1.15
N LEU A 120 -2.92 -2.08 1.78
CA LEU A 120 -2.57 -2.18 3.20
C LEU A 120 -1.12 -2.63 3.36
N THR A 121 -0.48 -2.16 4.40
CA THR A 121 0.73 -2.81 4.89
C THR A 121 0.38 -4.14 5.56
N TYR A 122 1.36 -5.00 5.67
CA TYR A 122 1.20 -6.25 6.43
C TYR A 122 0.78 -6.01 7.89
N GLU A 123 1.34 -4.97 8.51
CA GLU A 123 1.08 -4.60 9.89
C GLU A 123 -0.36 -4.12 10.09
N GLU A 124 -0.88 -3.33 9.18
CA GLU A 124 -2.27 -2.87 9.17
C GLU A 124 -3.23 -4.05 9.03
N MET A 125 -2.97 -4.94 8.08
CA MET A 125 -3.79 -6.14 7.89
C MET A 125 -3.76 -7.05 9.12
N ALA A 126 -2.58 -7.28 9.70
CA ALA A 126 -2.45 -8.06 10.94
C ALA A 126 -3.23 -7.41 12.09
N GLY A 127 -3.15 -6.09 12.21
CA GLY A 127 -3.88 -5.33 13.21
C GLY A 127 -5.41 -5.50 13.07
N LEU A 128 -5.93 -5.40 11.85
CA LEU A 128 -7.36 -5.61 11.59
C LEU A 128 -7.80 -7.03 11.99
N VAL A 129 -7.04 -8.04 11.63
CA VAL A 129 -7.32 -9.45 12.00
C VAL A 129 -7.28 -9.66 13.51
N LEU A 130 -6.39 -8.96 14.21
CA LEU A 130 -6.30 -8.99 15.68
C LEU A 130 -7.38 -8.16 16.37
N GLY A 131 -8.25 -7.48 15.63
CA GLY A 131 -9.36 -6.70 16.15
C GLY A 131 -8.97 -5.31 16.66
N TYR A 132 -7.87 -4.75 16.16
CA TYR A 132 -7.54 -3.34 16.39
C TYR A 132 -8.50 -2.45 15.62
N ASP A 133 -8.79 -1.29 16.19
CA ASP A 133 -9.64 -0.30 15.56
C ASP A 133 -8.97 0.27 14.29
N PRO A 134 -9.69 0.40 13.16
CA PRO A 134 -9.13 0.95 11.93
C PRO A 134 -8.49 2.33 12.10
N TRP A 135 -9.02 3.18 12.97
CA TRP A 135 -8.44 4.48 13.28
C TRP A 135 -7.08 4.38 13.98
N GLU A 136 -6.90 3.41 14.87
CA GLU A 136 -5.63 3.14 15.54
C GLU A 136 -4.55 2.69 14.53
N LEU A 137 -4.99 2.00 13.48
CA LEU A 137 -4.13 1.49 12.42
C LEU A 137 -3.83 2.53 11.33
N GLY A 138 -4.47 3.69 11.36
CA GLY A 138 -4.21 4.74 10.39
C GLY A 138 -4.97 4.60 9.08
N MET A 139 -6.07 3.84 9.02
CA MET A 139 -6.84 3.62 7.80
C MET A 139 -7.31 4.93 7.13
N GLN A 140 -7.53 5.98 7.91
CA GLN A 140 -7.87 7.32 7.42
C GLN A 140 -6.73 8.02 6.64
N MET A 141 -5.53 7.43 6.62
CA MET A 141 -4.35 7.99 5.94
C MET A 141 -4.21 7.51 4.50
N HIS A 142 -4.93 6.45 4.13
CA HIS A 142 -4.90 5.91 2.77
C HIS A 142 -5.49 6.90 1.76
N GLN A 143 -4.96 6.90 0.56
CA GLN A 143 -5.46 7.72 -0.54
C GLN A 143 -6.58 7.00 -1.29
N VAL A 144 -6.39 5.70 -1.53
CA VAL A 144 -7.46 4.85 -2.02
C VAL A 144 -8.38 4.50 -0.86
N ASP A 145 -9.66 4.66 -1.10
CA ASP A 145 -10.71 4.39 -0.14
C ASP A 145 -10.66 2.94 0.36
N VAL A 146 -10.54 2.76 1.68
CA VAL A 146 -10.49 1.46 2.35
C VAL A 146 -11.85 1.00 2.87
N GLU A 147 -12.86 1.86 2.87
CA GLU A 147 -14.20 1.57 3.40
C GLU A 147 -14.80 0.31 2.76
N PRO A 148 -14.77 0.13 1.43
CA PRO A 148 -15.35 -1.05 0.81
C PRO A 148 -14.70 -2.36 1.25
N LEU A 149 -13.40 -2.32 1.54
CA LEU A 149 -12.69 -3.47 2.08
C LEU A 149 -13.11 -3.76 3.51
N LEU A 150 -13.15 -2.74 4.38
CA LEU A 150 -13.53 -2.88 5.78
C LEU A 150 -14.98 -3.37 5.94
N GLU A 151 -15.89 -2.84 5.12
CA GLU A 151 -17.28 -3.31 5.05
C GLU A 151 -17.33 -4.80 4.67
N LYS A 152 -16.57 -5.21 3.65
CA LYS A 152 -16.49 -6.61 3.22
C LYS A 152 -15.91 -7.53 4.30
N MET A 153 -15.02 -7.02 5.15
CA MET A 153 -14.50 -7.73 6.32
C MET A 153 -15.46 -7.72 7.52
N GLY A 154 -16.58 -7.00 7.44
CA GLY A 154 -17.53 -6.83 8.54
C GLY A 154 -17.00 -5.92 9.65
N ILE A 155 -16.08 -5.02 9.32
CA ILE A 155 -15.48 -4.05 10.26
C ILE A 155 -16.19 -2.72 10.10
N ASP A 156 -16.79 -2.25 11.20
CA ASP A 156 -17.43 -0.93 11.24
C ASP A 156 -16.36 0.17 11.23
N TYR A 157 -16.46 1.09 10.27
CA TYR A 157 -15.52 2.17 10.10
C TYR A 157 -16.21 3.42 9.53
N ASP A 158 -16.09 4.52 10.25
CA ASP A 158 -16.52 5.84 9.78
C ASP A 158 -15.30 6.76 9.68
N PRO A 159 -14.83 7.08 8.47
CA PRO A 159 -13.66 7.95 8.28
C PRO A 159 -13.89 9.38 8.77
N ALA A 160 -15.15 9.80 8.94
CA ALA A 160 -15.50 11.11 9.48
C ALA A 160 -15.63 11.13 10.99
N ALA A 161 -15.66 9.98 11.65
CA ALA A 161 -15.79 9.87 13.09
C ALA A 161 -14.60 10.51 13.82
N LYS A 162 -14.86 11.06 14.98
CA LYS A 162 -13.83 11.51 15.92
C LYS A 162 -13.48 10.34 16.83
N TYR A 163 -12.36 9.71 16.58
CA TYR A 163 -11.92 8.61 17.40
C TYR A 163 -11.39 9.06 18.76
N LEU A 164 -11.87 8.46 19.85
CA LEU A 164 -11.48 8.81 21.21
C LEU A 164 -10.40 7.90 21.82
N GLY A 165 -9.93 6.90 21.07
CA GLY A 165 -8.94 5.95 21.56
C GLY A 165 -9.39 5.07 22.72
N ARG A 166 -8.66 4.00 23.01
CA ARG A 166 -8.96 3.02 24.07
C ARG A 166 -9.06 3.62 25.47
N HIS A 167 -8.45 4.77 25.69
CA HIS A 167 -8.39 5.42 26.99
C HIS A 167 -9.31 6.65 27.07
N GLY A 168 -10.25 6.80 26.16
CA GLY A 168 -11.15 7.94 26.10
C GLY A 168 -10.46 9.29 25.80
N LYS A 169 -9.19 9.24 25.44
CA LYS A 169 -8.46 10.42 24.99
C LYS A 169 -8.74 10.64 23.52
N PHE A 170 -9.03 11.89 23.18
CA PHE A 170 -9.17 12.29 21.79
C PHE A 170 -7.84 12.05 21.04
N ILE A 171 -7.82 11.08 20.19
CA ILE A 171 -6.72 10.86 19.25
C ILE A 171 -7.05 11.56 17.93
N GLY A 172 -7.86 12.56 17.91
CA GLY A 172 -8.38 13.30 16.79
C GLY A 172 -7.88 12.95 15.40
N LYS A 173 -8.68 13.17 14.39
CA LYS A 173 -8.16 13.21 13.01
C LYS A 173 -7.00 14.20 13.03
N PRO A 174 -5.76 13.83 12.70
CA PRO A 174 -4.68 14.80 12.59
C PRO A 174 -5.18 15.96 11.75
N ALA A 175 -4.89 17.20 12.17
CA ALA A 175 -5.23 18.33 11.34
C ALA A 175 -4.76 18.05 9.90
N PRO A 176 -5.51 18.44 8.87
CA PRO A 176 -5.10 18.21 7.49
C PRO A 176 -3.65 18.62 7.20
N SER A 177 -3.17 19.64 7.90
CA SER A 177 -1.78 20.07 7.91
C SER A 177 -0.82 19.05 8.52
N ALA A 178 -1.22 18.26 9.49
CA ALA A 178 -0.38 17.24 10.12
C ALA A 178 -0.32 15.95 9.26
N VAL A 179 -1.37 15.65 8.53
CA VAL A 179 -1.41 14.52 7.57
C VAL A 179 -0.55 14.82 6.35
N ASN A 180 -0.48 16.09 5.95
CA ASN A 180 0.30 16.54 4.80
C ASN A 180 1.76 16.88 5.14
N CYS A 181 2.12 17.00 6.42
CA CYS A 181 3.41 17.57 6.80
C CYS A 181 4.63 16.65 6.62
N GLY A 182 4.49 15.42 6.20
CA GLY A 182 5.66 14.58 5.96
C GLY A 182 6.23 14.73 4.56
N VAL A 183 5.41 14.58 3.57
CA VAL A 183 5.89 14.35 2.19
C VAL A 183 5.39 15.40 1.21
N GLN A 184 4.16 15.84 1.34
CA GLN A 184 3.64 16.85 0.42
C GLN A 184 4.24 18.23 0.69
N ASP A 185 4.43 18.62 1.94
CA ASP A 185 5.06 19.90 2.26
C ASP A 185 6.54 19.95 1.89
N MET A 186 7.27 18.84 2.04
CA MET A 186 8.64 18.73 1.49
C MET A 186 8.67 18.84 -0.04
N ILE A 187 7.67 18.34 -0.74
CA ILE A 187 7.57 18.44 -2.21
C ILE A 187 7.21 19.86 -2.64
N TYR A 188 6.36 20.55 -1.92
CA TYR A 188 5.99 21.94 -2.21
C TYR A 188 7.14 22.92 -1.91
N ASN A 189 7.88 22.73 -0.82
CA ASN A 189 9.04 23.57 -0.49
C ASN A 189 10.21 23.39 -1.46
N ILE A 190 10.37 22.24 -2.09
CA ILE A 190 11.36 22.03 -3.14
C ILE A 190 10.98 22.75 -4.46
N LYS A 191 9.69 23.05 -4.68
CA LYS A 191 9.25 23.84 -5.84
C LYS A 191 9.39 25.36 -5.66
N ALA A 192 9.59 25.81 -4.44
CA ALA A 192 9.73 27.23 -4.09
C ALA A 192 11.20 27.72 -4.10
N GLN A 193 12.15 26.86 -4.38
CA GLN A 193 13.57 27.16 -4.63
C GLN A 193 13.91 26.93 -6.11
#